data_0086205fd51afb87875314864bda7f5b
#
_entry.id   0086205fd51afb87875314864bda7f5b
#
_cell.length_a   1.000
_cell.length_b   1.000
_cell.length_c   1.000
_cell.angle_alpha   90.00
_cell.angle_beta   90.00
_cell.angle_gamma   90.00
#
_symmetry.space_group_name_H-M   'P 1'
#
loop_
_entity.id
_entity.type
_entity.pdbx_description
1 polymer ?
#
loop_
_entity_poly.entity_id
_entity_poly.type
_entity_poly.pdbx_seq_one_letter_code
_entity_poly.pdbx_strand_id
1 'polypeptide(L)'
;VSENVGVKHLINIKTVAERRENMLWFRAPEKVYIKKGCLPVALDELKNVMGKKRAFVVTDSFLFKNGYTKCVTDKLDEMGITHTTFADVEPDPSLASAKAGAAAMRSFEPDCIIAIGGGSAMDAAKIMWVLYEHPEADFMDMAMRFIDIRKRVYTFPKMGEKAYFIAIPTSAGTGSEVTPFAVITDEQTGTKYPLADYELLPNM
;
A
#
# COMPACT_ATOMS: atom_id res chain seq x y z
N VAL A 1 37.56 -26.37 -18.97
CA VAL A 1 36.73 -27.59 -18.84
C VAL A 1 35.49 -27.33 -19.68
N SER A 2 35.46 -27.97 -20.88
CA SER A 2 34.28 -27.88 -21.75
C SER A 2 33.18 -28.77 -21.13
N GLU A 3 32.11 -28.17 -20.66
CA GLU A 3 30.90 -28.91 -20.37
C GLU A 3 30.38 -29.54 -21.67
N ASN A 4 30.20 -30.83 -21.69
CA ASN A 4 29.60 -31.53 -22.83
C ASN A 4 28.18 -30.99 -23.08
N VAL A 5 27.93 -30.57 -24.31
CA VAL A 5 26.59 -30.11 -24.72
C VAL A 5 25.63 -31.32 -24.63
N GLY A 6 24.79 -31.31 -23.61
CA GLY A 6 23.75 -32.32 -23.48
C GLY A 6 22.43 -31.88 -24.09
N VAL A 7 21.48 -32.81 -24.19
CA VAL A 7 20.15 -32.58 -24.76
C VAL A 7 19.45 -31.33 -24.16
N LYS A 8 19.63 -31.07 -22.87
CA LYS A 8 19.10 -29.89 -22.18
C LYS A 8 19.55 -28.55 -22.78
N HIS A 9 20.71 -28.50 -23.45
CA HIS A 9 21.23 -27.29 -24.09
C HIS A 9 20.71 -27.08 -25.52
N LEU A 10 20.10 -28.12 -26.08
CA LEU A 10 19.50 -28.10 -27.42
C LEU A 10 17.97 -27.92 -27.38
N ILE A 11 17.37 -28.00 -26.21
CA ILE A 11 15.93 -27.85 -26.00
C ILE A 11 15.62 -26.48 -25.43
N ASN A 12 14.74 -25.75 -26.10
CA ASN A 12 14.17 -24.53 -25.52
C ASN A 12 13.03 -24.93 -24.58
N ILE A 13 13.34 -24.90 -23.28
CA ILE A 13 12.34 -25.24 -22.25
C ILE A 13 11.40 -24.05 -22.09
N LYS A 14 10.13 -24.25 -22.45
CA LYS A 14 9.06 -23.31 -22.18
C LYS A 14 8.25 -23.77 -20.97
N THR A 15 8.11 -22.91 -20.00
CA THR A 15 7.19 -23.17 -18.90
C THR A 15 5.78 -22.84 -19.38
N VAL A 16 4.91 -23.83 -19.41
CA VAL A 16 3.47 -23.64 -19.65
C VAL A 16 2.80 -23.60 -18.27
N ALA A 17 2.28 -22.46 -17.88
CA ALA A 17 1.49 -22.32 -16.68
C ALA A 17 0.02 -22.55 -17.01
N GLU A 18 -0.52 -23.67 -16.57
CA GLU A 18 -1.95 -23.95 -16.69
C GLU A 18 -2.63 -23.61 -15.36
N ARG A 19 -3.69 -22.84 -15.44
CA ARG A 19 -4.53 -22.57 -14.27
C ARG A 19 -5.43 -23.78 -14.04
N ARG A 20 -5.17 -24.51 -12.98
CA ARG A 20 -5.97 -25.70 -12.60
C ARG A 20 -7.14 -25.40 -11.70
N GLU A 21 -7.12 -24.23 -11.02
CA GLU A 21 -8.18 -23.84 -10.10
C GLU A 21 -8.83 -22.56 -10.57
N ASN A 22 -10.14 -22.53 -10.56
CA ASN A 22 -10.90 -21.31 -10.76
C ASN A 22 -10.93 -20.53 -9.45
N MET A 23 -10.43 -19.30 -9.49
CA MET A 23 -10.68 -18.38 -8.39
C MET A 23 -12.15 -17.98 -8.47
N LEU A 24 -12.93 -18.48 -7.51
CA LEU A 24 -14.39 -18.31 -7.51
C LEU A 24 -14.83 -17.05 -6.76
N TRP A 25 -13.89 -16.28 -6.22
CA TRP A 25 -14.20 -15.08 -5.47
C TRP A 25 -13.18 -13.98 -5.77
N PHE A 26 -13.64 -12.76 -5.61
CA PHE A 26 -12.90 -11.53 -5.87
C PHE A 26 -13.14 -10.55 -4.73
N ARG A 27 -12.08 -9.89 -4.27
CA ARG A 27 -12.17 -8.77 -3.34
C ARG A 27 -11.74 -7.49 -4.03
N ALA A 28 -12.51 -6.42 -3.79
CA ALA A 28 -12.23 -5.06 -4.20
C ALA A 28 -12.35 -4.13 -2.98
N PRO A 29 -11.85 -2.89 -3.05
CA PRO A 29 -12.17 -1.87 -2.07
C PRO A 29 -13.69 -1.77 -1.84
N GLU A 30 -14.09 -1.40 -0.63
CA GLU A 30 -15.51 -1.21 -0.30
C GLU A 30 -16.18 -0.17 -1.20
N LYS A 31 -15.40 0.85 -1.59
CA LYS A 31 -15.85 1.92 -2.49
C LYS A 31 -14.79 2.27 -3.50
N VAL A 32 -15.21 2.46 -4.75
CA VAL A 32 -14.35 2.93 -5.84
C VAL A 32 -15.03 4.07 -6.56
N TYR A 33 -14.40 5.24 -6.57
CA TYR A 33 -14.86 6.42 -7.28
C TYR A 33 -14.09 6.59 -8.59
N ILE A 34 -14.77 6.47 -9.73
CA ILE A 34 -14.16 6.57 -11.06
C ILE A 34 -14.94 7.60 -11.90
N LYS A 35 -14.57 8.87 -11.79
CA LYS A 35 -15.10 9.93 -12.66
C LYS A 35 -14.26 11.19 -12.50
N LYS A 36 -14.06 11.95 -13.56
CA LYS A 36 -13.48 13.29 -13.45
C LYS A 36 -14.27 14.14 -12.45
N GLY A 37 -13.59 14.70 -11.46
CA GLY A 37 -14.20 15.53 -10.42
C GLY A 37 -14.84 14.77 -9.26
N CYS A 38 -14.66 13.43 -9.15
CA CYS A 38 -15.21 12.66 -8.03
C CYS A 38 -14.45 12.83 -6.71
N LEU A 39 -13.20 13.28 -6.75
CA LEU A 39 -12.35 13.36 -5.55
C LEU A 39 -12.98 14.19 -4.40
N PRO A 40 -13.50 15.41 -4.61
CA PRO A 40 -14.16 16.15 -3.53
C PRO A 40 -15.34 15.41 -2.92
N VAL A 41 -16.13 14.72 -3.75
CA VAL A 41 -17.29 13.94 -3.30
C VAL A 41 -16.86 12.73 -2.46
N ALA A 42 -15.81 12.03 -2.89
CA ALA A 42 -15.25 10.91 -2.13
C ALA A 42 -14.70 11.38 -0.77
N LEU A 43 -14.01 12.51 -0.73
CA LEU A 43 -13.48 13.06 0.52
C LEU A 43 -14.59 13.58 1.45
N ASP A 44 -15.70 14.12 0.92
CA ASP A 44 -16.85 14.54 1.73
C ASP A 44 -17.42 13.42 2.59
N GLU A 45 -17.30 12.16 2.16
CA GLU A 45 -17.74 11.03 2.97
C GLU A 45 -16.97 10.89 4.28
N LEU A 46 -15.69 11.28 4.29
CA LEU A 46 -14.86 11.19 5.51
C LEU A 46 -15.51 11.92 6.68
N LYS A 47 -16.03 13.11 6.44
CA LYS A 47 -16.68 13.92 7.47
C LYS A 47 -18.16 13.56 7.61
N ASN A 48 -18.89 13.57 6.51
CA ASN A 48 -20.35 13.58 6.53
C ASN A 48 -20.95 12.18 6.78
N VAL A 49 -20.24 11.12 6.42
CA VAL A 49 -20.70 9.74 6.57
C VAL A 49 -19.92 9.02 7.68
N MET A 50 -18.60 9.16 7.69
CA MET A 50 -17.72 8.38 8.57
C MET A 50 -17.32 9.13 9.85
N GLY A 51 -17.53 10.46 9.91
CA GLY A 51 -17.20 11.27 11.07
C GLY A 51 -15.70 11.37 11.38
N LYS A 52 -14.84 11.20 10.35
CA LYS A 52 -13.37 11.25 10.50
C LYS A 52 -12.91 12.67 10.83
N LYS A 53 -11.85 12.78 11.63
CA LYS A 53 -11.38 14.05 12.20
C LYS A 53 -9.90 14.32 11.96
N ARG A 54 -9.11 13.27 11.73
CA ARG A 54 -7.64 13.36 11.68
C ARG A 54 -7.11 12.55 10.51
N ALA A 55 -6.70 13.23 9.45
CA ALA A 55 -6.19 12.60 8.24
C ALA A 55 -4.66 12.66 8.16
N PHE A 56 -4.02 11.54 7.88
CA PHE A 56 -2.59 11.44 7.61
C PHE A 56 -2.37 11.22 6.12
N VAL A 57 -1.80 12.21 5.44
CA VAL A 57 -1.57 12.15 4.00
C VAL A 57 -0.17 11.60 3.74
N VAL A 58 -0.05 10.56 2.91
CA VAL A 58 1.22 9.95 2.50
C VAL A 58 1.44 10.21 1.02
N THR A 59 2.60 10.73 0.66
CA THR A 59 2.97 11.06 -0.71
C THR A 59 4.49 11.08 -0.92
N ASP A 60 4.93 11.29 -2.13
CA ASP A 60 6.33 11.56 -2.44
C ASP A 60 6.64 13.07 -2.46
N SER A 61 7.94 13.40 -2.40
CA SER A 61 8.41 14.78 -2.34
C SER A 61 8.13 15.58 -3.62
N PHE A 62 8.04 14.92 -4.79
CA PHE A 62 7.75 15.59 -6.05
C PHE A 62 6.29 16.07 -6.09
N LEU A 63 5.35 15.20 -5.77
CA LEU A 63 3.93 15.56 -5.75
C LEU A 63 3.64 16.65 -4.71
N PHE A 64 4.28 16.53 -3.54
CA PHE A 64 4.13 17.52 -2.47
C PHE A 64 4.65 18.90 -2.88
N LYS A 65 5.92 18.99 -3.33
CA LYS A 65 6.57 20.25 -3.72
C LYS A 65 5.89 20.93 -4.89
N ASN A 66 5.32 20.18 -5.82
CA ASN A 66 4.61 20.71 -6.98
C ASN A 66 3.12 20.99 -6.72
N GLY A 67 2.66 20.80 -5.47
CA GLY A 67 1.30 21.14 -5.06
C GLY A 67 0.19 20.20 -5.55
N TYR A 68 0.54 19.01 -6.03
CA TYR A 68 -0.46 18.01 -6.46
C TYR A 68 -1.30 17.47 -5.30
N THR A 69 -0.81 17.56 -4.07
CA THR A 69 -1.56 17.15 -2.88
C THR A 69 -2.60 18.17 -2.43
N LYS A 70 -2.54 19.42 -2.95
CA LYS A 70 -3.45 20.50 -2.53
C LYS A 70 -4.92 20.18 -2.75
N CYS A 71 -5.25 19.44 -3.80
CA CYS A 71 -6.63 19.02 -4.04
C CYS A 71 -7.22 18.18 -2.90
N VAL A 72 -6.35 17.52 -2.11
CA VAL A 72 -6.75 16.76 -0.93
C VAL A 72 -6.69 17.65 0.31
N THR A 73 -5.54 18.31 0.56
CA THR A 73 -5.32 19.10 1.79
C THR A 73 -6.28 20.28 1.90
N ASP A 74 -6.50 21.04 0.81
CA ASP A 74 -7.44 22.15 0.80
C ASP A 74 -8.89 21.68 1.09
N LYS A 75 -9.25 20.49 0.59
CA LYS A 75 -10.56 19.89 0.89
C LYS A 75 -10.67 19.45 2.34
N LEU A 76 -9.61 18.89 2.92
CA LEU A 76 -9.58 18.55 4.34
C LEU A 76 -9.71 19.78 5.23
N ASP A 77 -9.04 20.89 4.86
CA ASP A 77 -9.17 22.19 5.54
C ASP A 77 -10.59 22.74 5.46
N GLU A 78 -11.20 22.73 4.27
CA GLU A 78 -12.61 23.13 4.06
C GLU A 78 -13.55 22.34 4.98
N MET A 79 -13.29 21.05 5.14
CA MET A 79 -14.10 20.19 6.00
C MET A 79 -13.77 20.33 7.49
N GLY A 80 -12.70 21.06 7.85
CA GLY A 80 -12.22 21.15 9.23
C GLY A 80 -11.67 19.83 9.78
N ILE A 81 -11.12 18.99 8.91
CA ILE A 81 -10.40 17.77 9.28
C ILE A 81 -8.94 18.13 9.52
N THR A 82 -8.45 17.92 10.74
CA THR A 82 -7.03 18.14 11.05
C THR A 82 -6.19 17.17 10.26
N HIS A 83 -5.14 17.67 9.58
CA HIS A 83 -4.31 16.79 8.79
C HIS A 83 -2.81 17.10 8.94
N THR A 84 -2.00 16.12 8.59
CA THR A 84 -0.55 16.24 8.41
C THR A 84 -0.12 15.45 7.19
N THR A 85 1.03 15.81 6.61
CA THR A 85 1.54 15.15 5.41
C THR A 85 2.93 14.58 5.64
N PHE A 86 3.11 13.33 5.33
CA PHE A 86 4.39 12.66 5.19
C PHE A 86 4.74 12.62 3.71
N ALA A 87 5.75 13.41 3.31
CA ALA A 87 6.12 13.62 1.91
C ALA A 87 7.48 13.00 1.51
N ASP A 88 8.03 12.16 2.38
CA ASP A 88 9.38 11.62 2.21
C ASP A 88 9.38 10.16 1.71
N VAL A 89 8.34 9.78 0.94
CA VAL A 89 8.35 8.47 0.29
C VAL A 89 9.26 8.51 -0.93
N GLU A 90 10.22 7.61 -0.95
CA GLU A 90 11.15 7.44 -2.05
C GLU A 90 10.61 6.46 -3.11
N PRO A 91 11.08 6.55 -4.37
CA PRO A 91 10.91 5.46 -5.32
C PRO A 91 11.50 4.16 -4.72
N ASP A 92 10.82 3.02 -4.90
CA ASP A 92 11.18 1.77 -4.23
C ASP A 92 11.25 1.93 -2.69
N PRO A 93 10.11 2.14 -2.01
CA PRO A 93 10.08 2.57 -0.64
C PRO A 93 10.79 1.59 0.30
N SER A 94 11.55 2.14 1.24
CA SER A 94 12.31 1.37 2.20
C SER A 94 11.50 1.02 3.45
N LEU A 95 11.91 -0.06 4.13
CA LEU A 95 11.35 -0.42 5.43
C LEU A 95 11.62 0.66 6.48
N ALA A 96 12.78 1.35 6.40
CA ALA A 96 13.11 2.46 7.29
C ALA A 96 12.14 3.63 7.10
N SER A 97 11.84 4.02 5.85
CA SER A 97 10.85 5.06 5.55
C SER A 97 9.46 4.69 6.06
N ALA A 98 9.04 3.43 5.86
CA ALA A 98 7.76 2.95 6.38
C ALA A 98 7.69 3.00 7.92
N LYS A 99 8.76 2.62 8.61
CA LYS A 99 8.86 2.73 10.09
C LYS A 99 8.81 4.18 10.56
N ALA A 100 9.48 5.10 9.86
CA ALA A 100 9.45 6.53 10.17
C ALA A 100 8.04 7.10 10.01
N GLY A 101 7.36 6.78 8.91
CA GLY A 101 5.97 7.18 8.69
C GLY A 101 5.02 6.63 9.75
N ALA A 102 5.16 5.36 10.12
CA ALA A 102 4.36 4.76 11.19
C ALA A 102 4.62 5.43 12.56
N ALA A 103 5.86 5.84 12.84
CA ALA A 103 6.18 6.60 14.05
C ALA A 103 5.49 7.97 14.04
N ALA A 104 5.49 8.67 12.90
CA ALA A 104 4.77 9.92 12.73
C ALA A 104 3.25 9.73 12.89
N MET A 105 2.68 8.64 12.35
CA MET A 105 1.27 8.28 12.56
C MET A 105 0.96 8.08 14.05
N ARG A 106 1.81 7.36 14.80
CA ARG A 106 1.59 7.17 16.25
C ARG A 106 1.59 8.48 17.04
N SER A 107 2.41 9.45 16.63
CA SER A 107 2.41 10.78 17.25
C SER A 107 1.20 11.63 16.87
N PHE A 108 0.69 11.44 15.67
CA PHE A 108 -0.44 12.21 15.16
C PHE A 108 -1.79 11.55 15.47
N GLU A 109 -1.85 10.25 15.64
CA GLU A 109 -3.06 9.44 15.90
C GLU A 109 -4.18 9.67 14.86
N PRO A 110 -3.93 9.36 13.57
CA PRO A 110 -4.94 9.52 12.53
C PRO A 110 -6.07 8.48 12.67
N ASP A 111 -7.28 8.89 12.32
CA ASP A 111 -8.44 8.02 12.09
C ASP A 111 -8.71 7.77 10.59
N CYS A 112 -7.91 8.40 9.73
CA CYS A 112 -7.92 8.23 8.28
C CYS A 112 -6.50 8.37 7.72
N ILE A 113 -6.13 7.51 6.77
CA ILE A 113 -4.88 7.57 6.03
C ILE A 113 -5.22 7.76 4.56
N ILE A 114 -4.60 8.75 3.91
CA ILE A 114 -4.81 9.06 2.50
C ILE A 114 -3.48 8.95 1.77
N ALA A 115 -3.31 7.89 1.00
CA ALA A 115 -2.16 7.71 0.12
C ALA A 115 -2.45 8.36 -1.24
N ILE A 116 -1.67 9.37 -1.61
CA ILE A 116 -1.77 10.00 -2.93
C ILE A 116 -0.44 9.89 -3.67
N GLY A 117 -0.42 9.19 -4.80
CA GLY A 117 0.81 8.99 -5.57
C GLY A 117 0.77 7.80 -6.51
N GLY A 118 1.95 7.36 -6.91
CA GLY A 118 2.17 6.11 -7.62
C GLY A 118 2.18 4.90 -6.69
N GLY A 119 2.53 3.72 -7.22
CA GLY A 119 2.63 2.48 -6.45
C GLY A 119 3.50 2.61 -5.21
N SER A 120 4.65 3.27 -5.31
CA SER A 120 5.58 3.46 -4.17
C SER A 120 4.93 4.18 -2.99
N ALA A 121 4.19 5.26 -3.24
CA ALA A 121 3.52 6.00 -2.18
C ALA A 121 2.40 5.17 -1.52
N MET A 122 1.63 4.44 -2.32
CA MET A 122 0.55 3.58 -1.83
C MET A 122 1.10 2.37 -1.07
N ASP A 123 2.14 1.72 -1.58
CA ASP A 123 2.76 0.57 -0.94
C ASP A 123 3.42 0.95 0.40
N ALA A 124 4.17 2.07 0.42
CA ALA A 124 4.71 2.62 1.67
C ALA A 124 3.60 2.90 2.69
N ALA A 125 2.52 3.56 2.25
CA ALA A 125 1.41 3.89 3.12
C ALA A 125 0.71 2.66 3.70
N LYS A 126 0.56 1.58 2.93
CA LYS A 126 0.01 0.30 3.42
C LYS A 126 0.88 -0.30 4.52
N ILE A 127 2.20 -0.29 4.34
CA ILE A 127 3.10 -0.81 5.38
C ILE A 127 3.11 0.10 6.61
N MET A 128 3.10 1.43 6.42
CA MET A 128 2.93 2.39 7.52
C MET A 128 1.64 2.13 8.30
N TRP A 129 0.55 1.87 7.59
CA TRP A 129 -0.74 1.54 8.19
C TRP A 129 -0.69 0.29 9.06
N VAL A 130 -0.09 -0.80 8.56
CA VAL A 130 0.11 -2.03 9.35
C VAL A 130 0.91 -1.73 10.61
N LEU A 131 2.07 -1.07 10.48
CA LEU A 131 2.95 -0.77 11.61
C LEU A 131 2.36 0.26 12.59
N TYR A 132 1.39 1.05 12.15
CA TYR A 132 0.64 1.98 12.99
C TYR A 132 -0.43 1.25 13.81
N GLU A 133 -1.24 0.42 13.17
CA GLU A 133 -2.30 -0.32 13.86
C GLU A 133 -1.76 -1.46 14.73
N HIS A 134 -0.72 -2.14 14.23
CA HIS A 134 -0.11 -3.33 14.81
C HIS A 134 1.41 -3.17 14.96
N PRO A 135 1.86 -2.36 15.93
CA PRO A 135 3.30 -2.16 16.15
C PRO A 135 4.03 -3.44 16.60
N GLU A 136 3.29 -4.44 17.07
CA GLU A 136 3.78 -5.77 17.45
C GLU A 136 4.01 -6.69 16.25
N ALA A 137 3.49 -6.36 15.08
CA ALA A 137 3.59 -7.22 13.90
C ALA A 137 5.03 -7.33 13.41
N ASP A 138 5.52 -8.55 13.27
CA ASP A 138 6.84 -8.80 12.71
C ASP A 138 6.83 -8.70 11.19
N PHE A 139 7.64 -7.79 10.66
CA PHE A 139 7.73 -7.56 9.22
C PHE A 139 8.20 -8.80 8.46
N MET A 140 9.18 -9.53 9.00
CA MET A 140 9.73 -10.70 8.31
C MET A 140 8.73 -11.86 8.27
N ASP A 141 7.94 -12.05 9.31
CA ASP A 141 6.88 -13.06 9.29
C ASP A 141 5.83 -12.75 8.24
N MET A 142 5.44 -11.48 8.10
CA MET A 142 4.52 -11.04 7.04
C MET A 142 5.10 -11.23 5.64
N ALA A 143 6.36 -10.84 5.43
CA ALA A 143 7.05 -10.94 4.15
C ALA A 143 7.30 -12.40 3.75
N MET A 144 7.73 -13.23 4.68
CA MET A 144 8.03 -14.63 4.42
C MET A 144 6.78 -15.48 4.14
N ARG A 145 5.61 -15.04 4.60
CA ARG A 145 4.34 -15.71 4.27
C ARG A 145 4.12 -15.88 2.76
N PHE A 146 4.51 -14.89 1.98
CA PHE A 146 4.42 -14.96 0.52
C PHE A 146 5.53 -15.81 -0.12
N ILE A 147 6.75 -15.70 0.41
CA ILE A 147 7.95 -16.34 -0.17
C ILE A 147 8.08 -17.81 0.26
N ASP A 148 7.78 -18.12 1.52
CA ASP A 148 7.93 -19.47 2.07
C ASP A 148 6.58 -20.09 2.42
N ILE A 149 6.20 -21.13 1.68
CA ILE A 149 4.95 -21.87 1.89
C ILE A 149 4.81 -22.40 3.33
N ARG A 150 5.92 -22.68 4.01
CA ARG A 150 5.93 -23.16 5.41
C ARG A 150 5.50 -22.08 6.40
N LYS A 151 5.60 -20.79 5.99
CA LYS A 151 5.21 -19.62 6.79
C LYS A 151 3.76 -19.17 6.54
N ARG A 152 3.00 -19.89 5.71
CA ARG A 152 1.57 -19.57 5.44
C ARG A 152 0.66 -19.70 6.66
N VAL A 153 1.14 -20.28 7.74
CA VAL A 153 0.42 -20.32 9.03
C VAL A 153 0.40 -18.97 9.75
N TYR A 154 1.23 -18.00 9.34
CA TYR A 154 1.17 -16.65 9.89
C TYR A 154 -0.18 -16.02 9.58
N THR A 155 -0.89 -15.59 10.61
CA THR A 155 -2.14 -14.86 10.47
C THR A 155 -1.83 -13.37 10.35
N PHE A 156 -2.17 -12.78 9.22
CA PHE A 156 -2.01 -11.34 9.04
C PHE A 156 -2.95 -10.59 10.00
N PRO A 157 -2.51 -9.51 10.66
CA PRO A 157 -3.36 -8.78 11.58
C PRO A 157 -4.55 -8.14 10.84
N LYS A 158 -5.68 -8.04 11.52
CA LYS A 158 -6.87 -7.39 10.98
C LYS A 158 -6.67 -5.89 10.91
N MET A 159 -6.94 -5.30 9.75
CA MET A 159 -6.72 -3.89 9.49
C MET A 159 -8.01 -3.07 9.51
N GLY A 160 -7.85 -1.74 9.67
CA GLY A 160 -8.96 -0.79 9.57
C GLY A 160 -9.68 -0.52 10.89
N GLU A 161 -9.14 -0.96 12.02
CA GLU A 161 -9.73 -0.69 13.34
C GLU A 161 -9.41 0.73 13.84
N LYS A 162 -8.19 1.22 13.59
CA LYS A 162 -7.78 2.58 14.00
C LYS A 162 -8.00 3.61 12.90
N ALA A 163 -7.65 3.27 11.65
CA ALA A 163 -7.67 4.22 10.56
C ALA A 163 -8.28 3.64 9.28
N TYR A 164 -9.16 4.40 8.65
CA TYR A 164 -9.72 4.11 7.33
C TYR A 164 -8.70 4.47 6.25
N PHE A 165 -8.45 3.56 5.31
CA PHE A 165 -7.40 3.74 4.31
C PHE A 165 -7.97 4.09 2.93
N ILE A 166 -7.51 5.22 2.37
CA ILE A 166 -7.88 5.71 1.05
C ILE A 166 -6.64 5.74 0.15
N ALA A 167 -6.77 5.21 -1.06
CA ALA A 167 -5.74 5.27 -2.09
C ALA A 167 -6.18 6.13 -3.28
N ILE A 168 -5.36 7.11 -3.63
CA ILE A 168 -5.59 8.04 -4.75
C ILE A 168 -4.43 7.91 -5.73
N PRO A 169 -4.59 7.13 -6.81
CA PRO A 169 -3.52 6.92 -7.77
C PRO A 169 -3.28 8.16 -8.64
N THR A 170 -2.00 8.48 -8.88
CA THR A 170 -1.56 9.52 -9.82
C THR A 170 -0.89 8.95 -11.06
N SER A 171 -0.67 7.63 -11.11
CA SER A 171 -0.12 6.90 -12.25
C SER A 171 -0.98 5.70 -12.58
N ALA A 172 -1.20 5.46 -13.86
CA ALA A 172 -1.90 4.28 -14.34
C ALA A 172 -0.94 3.08 -14.43
N GLY A 173 -1.40 1.89 -14.03
CA GLY A 173 -0.72 0.61 -14.31
C GLY A 173 -0.35 -0.21 -13.08
N THR A 174 -0.04 0.37 -11.92
CA THR A 174 0.35 -0.41 -10.74
C THR A 174 -0.82 -1.17 -10.12
N GLY A 175 -2.00 -0.58 -10.10
CA GLY A 175 -3.18 -1.15 -9.45
C GLY A 175 -3.08 -1.21 -7.92
N SER A 176 -2.07 -0.56 -7.31
CA SER A 176 -1.89 -0.60 -5.85
C SER A 176 -3.12 -0.08 -5.09
N GLU A 177 -3.91 0.79 -5.73
CA GLU A 177 -5.16 1.31 -5.17
C GLU A 177 -6.28 0.27 -5.01
N VAL A 178 -6.20 -0.84 -5.74
CA VAL A 178 -7.23 -1.89 -5.76
C VAL A 178 -6.66 -3.30 -5.50
N THR A 179 -5.40 -3.41 -5.11
CA THR A 179 -4.75 -4.70 -4.87
C THR A 179 -4.36 -4.90 -3.41
N PRO A 180 -4.38 -6.15 -2.93
CA PRO A 180 -3.97 -6.53 -1.58
C PRO A 180 -2.44 -6.72 -1.47
N PHE A 181 -1.66 -5.97 -2.27
CA PHE A 181 -0.21 -6.09 -2.33
C PHE A 181 0.47 -4.81 -1.89
N ALA A 182 1.66 -4.95 -1.31
CA ALA A 182 2.61 -3.88 -1.11
C ALA A 182 4.03 -4.42 -1.27
N VAL A 183 4.90 -3.69 -1.95
CA VAL A 183 6.31 -4.06 -2.12
C VAL A 183 7.17 -3.07 -1.35
N ILE A 184 8.04 -3.59 -0.49
CA ILE A 184 8.95 -2.78 0.32
C ILE A 184 10.38 -3.30 0.18
N THR A 185 11.35 -2.41 0.21
CA THR A 185 12.76 -2.76 0.14
C THR A 185 13.37 -2.78 1.54
N ASP A 186 14.01 -3.88 1.89
CA ASP A 186 14.90 -3.93 3.05
C ASP A 186 16.28 -3.38 2.63
N GLU A 187 16.64 -2.24 3.17
CA GLU A 187 17.87 -1.52 2.83
C GLU A 187 19.12 -2.26 3.27
N GLN A 188 19.03 -3.09 4.32
CA GLN A 188 20.18 -3.84 4.83
C GLN A 188 20.59 -4.95 3.89
N THR A 189 19.63 -5.59 3.27
CA THR A 189 19.86 -6.72 2.34
C THR A 189 19.73 -6.32 0.86
N GLY A 190 19.17 -5.15 0.57
CA GLY A 190 18.80 -4.74 -0.79
C GLY A 190 17.65 -5.57 -1.39
N THR A 191 16.99 -6.37 -0.58
CA THR A 191 15.95 -7.31 -1.03
C THR A 191 14.58 -6.64 -1.05
N LYS A 192 13.84 -6.83 -2.14
CA LYS A 192 12.43 -6.41 -2.23
C LYS A 192 11.52 -7.52 -1.71
N TYR A 193 10.70 -7.18 -0.73
CA TYR A 193 9.74 -8.09 -0.13
C TYR A 193 8.32 -7.71 -0.56
N PRO A 194 7.64 -8.59 -1.31
CA PRO A 194 6.21 -8.44 -1.54
C PRO A 194 5.43 -8.92 -0.30
N LEU A 195 4.58 -8.08 0.22
CA LEU A 195 3.56 -8.45 1.20
C LEU A 195 2.24 -8.64 0.46
N ALA A 196 1.53 -9.70 0.77
CA ALA A 196 0.28 -10.04 0.12
C ALA A 196 -0.73 -10.58 1.14
N ASP A 197 -1.70 -9.75 1.46
CA ASP A 197 -2.87 -10.16 2.23
C ASP A 197 -4.05 -9.23 1.93
N TYR A 198 -5.26 -9.76 1.97
CA TYR A 198 -6.47 -8.96 1.72
C TYR A 198 -6.71 -7.86 2.75
N GLU A 199 -6.09 -7.94 3.91
CA GLU A 199 -6.10 -6.88 4.91
C GLU A 199 -5.34 -5.61 4.44
N LEU A 200 -4.46 -5.72 3.42
CA LEU A 200 -3.78 -4.59 2.78
C LEU A 200 -4.61 -3.90 1.69
N LEU A 201 -5.79 -4.42 1.41
CA LEU A 201 -6.67 -3.80 0.42
C LEU A 201 -7.17 -2.44 0.94
N PRO A 202 -7.01 -1.34 0.18
CA PRO A 202 -7.59 -0.06 0.57
C PRO A 202 -9.10 -0.16 0.80
N ASN A 203 -9.63 0.64 1.72
CA ASN A 203 -11.07 0.71 1.94
C ASN A 203 -11.77 1.51 0.81
N MET A 204 -11.07 2.57 0.28
CA MET A 204 -11.58 3.41 -0.79
C MET A 204 -10.47 3.74 -1.78
#